data_e3ee7a81b8a363ebc154afb21ca17b15
#
_entry.id   e3ee7a81b8a363ebc154afb21ca17b15
#
_cell.length_a   1.000
_cell.length_b   1.000
_cell.length_c   1.000
_cell.angle_alpha   90.00
_cell.angle_beta   90.00
_cell.angle_gamma   90.00
#
_symmetry.space_group_name_H-M   'P 1'
#
loop_
_entity.id
_entity.type
_entity.pdbx_description
1 polymer ?
#
loop_
_entity_poly.entity_id
_entity_poly.type
_entity_poly.pdbx_seq_one_letter_code
_entity_poly.pdbx_strand_id
1 'polypeptide(L)'
;MLPNANSRPRRLALADDNTVYYADYSRGFLGRLDLANGQVKEWASPSGPQSQPYGIAFAKGAIWYNESFAKPSTLVRFDPKSESFQTWPFPGGGDIVRNMDVTAGGNVVTANSLVNQVGFVEIR
;
A
#
# COMPACT_ATOMS: atom_id res chain seq x y z
N MET A 1 -10.82 -17.37 1.33
CA MET A 1 -9.90 -17.29 2.51
C MET A 1 -8.49 -17.07 2.01
N LEU A 2 -7.71 -16.19 2.62
CA LEU A 2 -6.31 -15.97 2.25
C LEU A 2 -5.46 -17.20 2.63
N PRO A 3 -4.37 -17.48 1.88
CA PRO A 3 -3.57 -18.69 2.09
C PRO A 3 -2.94 -18.79 3.48
N ASN A 4 -2.58 -17.65 4.08
CA ASN A 4 -1.97 -17.63 5.39
C ASN A 4 -2.98 -17.20 6.46
N ALA A 5 -3.17 -18.03 7.48
CA ALA A 5 -4.13 -17.79 8.55
C ALA A 5 -3.78 -16.56 9.43
N ASN A 6 -2.53 -16.11 9.40
CA ASN A 6 -2.07 -14.94 10.15
C ASN A 6 -2.20 -13.62 9.36
N SER A 7 -2.67 -13.67 8.12
CA SER A 7 -2.93 -12.46 7.34
C SER A 7 -3.99 -11.59 8.01
N ARG A 8 -3.75 -10.29 8.02
CA ARG A 8 -4.69 -9.28 8.55
C ARG A 8 -4.75 -8.10 7.58
N PRO A 9 -5.47 -8.27 6.46
CA PRO A 9 -5.64 -7.16 5.51
C PRO A 9 -6.38 -6.02 6.18
N ARG A 10 -5.84 -4.81 6.06
CA ARG A 10 -6.45 -3.59 6.64
C ARG A 10 -7.20 -2.78 5.62
N ARG A 11 -6.58 -2.53 4.48
CA ARG A 11 -7.16 -1.78 3.37
C ARG A 11 -6.90 -2.53 2.08
N LEU A 12 -7.72 -2.22 1.09
CA LEU A 12 -7.61 -2.79 -0.25
C LEU A 12 -7.74 -1.70 -1.32
N ALA A 13 -7.21 -1.97 -2.49
CA ALA A 13 -7.37 -1.15 -3.68
C ALA A 13 -7.75 -2.03 -4.87
N LEU A 14 -8.67 -1.56 -5.68
CA LEU A 14 -9.02 -2.18 -6.96
C LEU A 14 -8.09 -1.65 -8.03
N ALA A 15 -7.46 -2.55 -8.78
CA ALA A 15 -6.75 -2.22 -10.01
C ALA A 15 -7.69 -2.34 -11.23
N ASP A 16 -7.25 -1.76 -12.35
CA ASP A 16 -8.05 -1.72 -13.58
C ASP A 16 -8.11 -3.05 -14.34
N ASP A 17 -7.29 -4.03 -13.94
CA ASP A 17 -7.24 -5.40 -14.50
C ASP A 17 -8.11 -6.41 -13.74
N ASN A 18 -9.10 -5.94 -12.99
CA ASN A 18 -9.99 -6.78 -12.18
C ASN A 18 -9.27 -7.56 -11.07
N THR A 19 -8.18 -7.00 -10.53
CA THR A 19 -7.48 -7.55 -9.38
C THR A 19 -7.64 -6.64 -8.16
N VAL A 20 -7.59 -7.25 -6.97
CA VAL A 20 -7.62 -6.55 -5.69
C VAL A 20 -6.25 -6.65 -5.04
N TYR A 21 -5.69 -5.52 -4.67
CA TYR A 21 -4.50 -5.48 -3.83
C TYR A 21 -4.89 -5.17 -2.39
N TYR A 22 -4.18 -5.78 -1.45
CA TYR A 22 -4.42 -5.57 -0.02
C TYR A 22 -3.12 -5.40 0.74
N ALA A 23 -3.18 -4.55 1.77
CA ALA A 23 -2.08 -4.34 2.70
C ALA A 23 -2.22 -5.29 3.88
N ASP A 24 -1.33 -6.27 4.01
CA ASP A 24 -1.30 -7.20 5.14
C ASP A 24 -0.50 -6.60 6.30
N TYR A 25 -1.21 -5.95 7.17
CA TYR A 25 -0.68 -5.23 8.32
C TYR A 25 0.11 -6.13 9.27
N SER A 26 -0.38 -7.34 9.49
CA SER A 26 0.18 -8.27 10.49
C SER A 26 1.52 -8.87 10.07
N ARG A 27 1.68 -9.15 8.79
CA ARG A 27 2.83 -9.89 8.28
C ARG A 27 3.84 -9.03 7.50
N GLY A 28 3.48 -7.78 7.19
CA GLY A 28 4.32 -6.92 6.35
C GLY A 28 4.37 -7.36 4.89
N PHE A 29 3.21 -7.65 4.29
CA PHE A 29 3.08 -8.08 2.90
C PHE A 29 2.15 -7.18 2.10
N LEU A 30 2.42 -7.07 0.81
CA LEU A 30 1.45 -6.67 -0.20
C LEU A 30 0.87 -7.94 -0.81
N GLY A 31 -0.44 -8.05 -0.86
CA GLY A 31 -1.11 -9.18 -1.50
C GLY A 31 -1.95 -8.75 -2.70
N ARG A 32 -2.13 -9.66 -3.64
CA ARG A 32 -2.98 -9.52 -4.83
C ARG A 32 -3.93 -10.70 -4.92
N LEU A 33 -5.20 -10.42 -5.11
CA LEU A 33 -6.24 -11.41 -5.40
C LEU A 33 -6.75 -11.19 -6.82
N ASP A 34 -6.68 -12.22 -7.64
CA ASP A 34 -7.33 -12.25 -8.94
C ASP A 34 -8.80 -12.64 -8.75
N LEU A 35 -9.72 -11.74 -9.10
CA LEU A 35 -11.15 -11.97 -8.92
C LEU A 35 -11.72 -12.99 -9.90
N ALA A 36 -11.06 -13.24 -11.03
CA ALA A 36 -11.54 -14.18 -12.03
C ALA A 36 -11.34 -15.65 -11.61
N ASN A 37 -10.27 -15.95 -10.86
CA ASN A 37 -9.90 -17.34 -10.52
C ASN A 37 -9.61 -17.57 -9.03
N GLY A 38 -9.63 -16.51 -8.21
CA GLY A 38 -9.37 -16.60 -6.78
C GLY A 38 -7.90 -16.83 -6.40
N GLN A 39 -6.97 -16.74 -7.36
CA GLN A 39 -5.55 -16.89 -7.07
C GLN A 39 -4.99 -15.72 -6.29
N VAL A 40 -4.15 -16.02 -5.31
CA VAL A 40 -3.48 -15.04 -4.46
C VAL A 40 -1.98 -15.09 -4.70
N LYS A 41 -1.37 -13.91 -4.86
CA LYS A 41 0.08 -13.73 -4.89
C LYS A 41 0.48 -12.70 -3.83
N GLU A 42 1.60 -12.93 -3.16
CA GLU A 42 2.06 -12.07 -2.08
C GLU A 42 3.54 -11.71 -2.25
N TRP A 43 3.88 -10.50 -1.84
CA TRP A 43 5.26 -9.99 -1.84
C TRP A 43 5.57 -9.43 -0.46
N ALA A 44 6.77 -9.73 0.06
CA ALA A 44 7.25 -9.09 1.27
C ALA A 44 7.41 -7.58 1.05
N SER A 45 6.91 -6.78 1.98
CA SER A 45 7.08 -5.33 1.94
C SER A 45 8.54 -4.94 2.17
N PRO A 46 9.06 -3.89 1.51
CA PRO A 46 10.50 -3.57 1.53
C PRO A 46 11.12 -3.41 2.91
N SER A 47 10.39 -2.86 3.87
CA SER A 47 10.90 -2.66 5.24
C SER A 47 10.71 -3.87 6.16
N GLY A 48 10.26 -5.00 5.61
CA GLY A 48 10.22 -6.28 6.32
C GLY A 48 8.93 -6.56 7.09
N PRO A 49 8.92 -7.63 7.90
CA PRO A 49 7.69 -8.16 8.50
C PRO A 49 7.07 -7.26 9.57
N GLN A 50 7.82 -6.30 10.11
CA GLN A 50 7.33 -5.33 11.10
C GLN A 50 6.88 -4.01 10.48
N SER A 51 6.84 -3.90 9.15
CA SER A 51 6.55 -2.64 8.45
C SER A 51 5.12 -2.14 8.58
N GLN A 52 4.18 -3.02 8.86
CA GLN A 52 2.76 -2.71 9.05
C GLN A 52 2.16 -1.90 7.89
N PRO A 53 2.06 -2.47 6.67
CA PRO A 53 1.37 -1.85 5.55
C PRO A 53 -0.09 -1.54 5.89
N TYR A 54 -0.58 -0.35 5.54
CA TYR A 54 -1.94 0.05 5.92
C TYR A 54 -2.71 0.73 4.78
N GLY A 55 -2.58 2.05 4.62
CA GLY A 55 -3.25 2.79 3.56
C GLY A 55 -2.74 2.35 2.19
N ILE A 56 -3.64 2.18 1.23
CA ILE A 56 -3.32 1.67 -0.11
C ILE A 56 -4.24 2.30 -1.15
N ALA A 57 -3.69 2.57 -2.34
CA ALA A 57 -4.43 3.08 -3.50
C ALA A 57 -3.82 2.57 -4.80
N PHE A 58 -4.64 2.51 -5.86
CA PHE A 58 -4.17 2.27 -7.22
C PHE A 58 -4.22 3.58 -8.01
N ALA A 59 -3.08 4.03 -8.51
CA ALA A 59 -2.97 5.26 -9.28
C ALA A 59 -1.90 5.15 -10.37
N LYS A 60 -2.24 5.61 -11.58
CA LYS A 60 -1.35 5.63 -12.76
C LYS A 60 -0.63 4.29 -12.98
N GLY A 61 -1.39 3.19 -12.93
CA GLY A 61 -0.90 1.85 -13.21
C GLY A 61 -0.03 1.21 -12.14
N ALA A 62 0.08 1.81 -10.96
CA ALA A 62 0.87 1.31 -9.84
C ALA A 62 0.05 1.25 -8.55
N ILE A 63 0.49 0.39 -7.65
CA ILE A 63 -0.03 0.33 -6.28
C ILE A 63 0.83 1.22 -5.39
N TRP A 64 0.16 2.06 -4.62
CA TRP A 64 0.77 2.97 -3.66
C TRP A 64 0.27 2.59 -2.27
N TYR A 65 1.17 2.43 -1.33
CA TYR A 65 0.80 2.16 0.06
C TYR A 65 1.86 2.70 1.02
N ASN A 66 1.52 2.76 2.30
CA ASN A 66 2.48 3.15 3.32
C ASN A 66 2.90 1.97 4.17
N GLU A 67 4.12 2.02 4.66
CA GLU A 67 4.63 1.19 5.75
C GLU A 67 4.61 2.01 7.04
N SER A 68 3.54 1.80 7.82
CA SER A 68 3.24 2.66 8.98
C SER A 68 4.28 2.58 10.10
N PHE A 69 4.92 1.42 10.26
CA PHE A 69 5.84 1.18 11.36
C PHE A 69 7.31 1.21 10.98
N ALA A 70 7.62 1.38 9.71
CA ALA A 70 8.97 1.70 9.27
C ALA A 70 9.43 3.04 9.90
N LYS A 71 10.71 3.17 10.19
CA LYS A 71 11.28 4.36 10.82
C LYS A 71 12.39 4.96 9.94
N PRO A 72 12.13 6.05 9.22
CA PRO A 72 10.83 6.76 9.12
C PRO A 72 9.75 5.93 8.42
N SER A 73 8.49 6.30 8.62
CA SER A 73 7.38 5.74 7.83
C SER A 73 7.62 5.99 6.34
N THR A 74 7.32 5.02 5.50
CA THR A 74 7.62 5.08 4.07
C THR A 74 6.35 5.06 3.22
N LEU A 75 6.42 5.78 2.11
CA LEU A 75 5.55 5.59 0.96
C LEU A 75 6.20 4.55 0.05
N VAL A 76 5.43 3.58 -0.40
CA VAL A 76 5.87 2.52 -1.30
C VAL A 76 5.09 2.59 -2.60
N ARG A 77 5.80 2.47 -3.72
CA ARG A 77 5.23 2.24 -5.04
C ARG A 77 5.59 0.82 -5.49
N PHE A 78 4.59 0.06 -5.85
CA PHE A 78 4.74 -1.27 -6.45
C PHE A 78 4.28 -1.21 -7.91
N ASP A 79 5.14 -1.66 -8.82
CA ASP A 79 4.80 -1.81 -10.22
C ASP A 79 4.33 -3.24 -10.49
N PRO A 80 3.04 -3.45 -10.85
CA PRO A 80 2.52 -4.80 -11.09
C PRO A 80 3.15 -5.52 -12.28
N LYS A 81 3.71 -4.78 -13.25
CA LYS A 81 4.31 -5.38 -14.46
C LYS A 81 5.69 -5.94 -14.19
N SER A 82 6.54 -5.18 -13.52
CA SER A 82 7.91 -5.58 -13.19
C SER A 82 8.02 -6.26 -11.83
N GLU A 83 6.97 -6.18 -11.01
CA GLU A 83 6.95 -6.63 -9.62
C GLU A 83 8.06 -5.99 -8.77
N SER A 84 8.37 -4.73 -9.06
CA SER A 84 9.42 -3.99 -8.39
C SER A 84 8.86 -2.94 -7.45
N PHE A 85 9.64 -2.65 -6.40
CA PHE A 85 9.30 -1.66 -5.37
C PHE A 85 10.20 -0.44 -5.46
N GLN A 86 9.60 0.72 -5.19
CA GLN A 86 10.31 1.98 -4.92
C GLN A 86 9.78 2.54 -3.60
N THR A 87 10.65 3.16 -2.81
CA THR A 87 10.28 3.67 -1.49
C THR A 87 10.80 5.08 -1.29
N TRP A 88 10.03 5.88 -0.54
CA TRP A 88 10.39 7.23 -0.12
C TRP A 88 10.02 7.42 1.34
N PRO A 89 10.87 8.06 2.16
CA PRO A 89 10.49 8.42 3.51
C PRO A 89 9.41 9.52 3.49
N PHE A 90 8.46 9.45 4.40
CA PHE A 90 7.55 10.56 4.61
C PHE A 90 8.30 11.75 5.22
N PRO A 91 8.06 12.98 4.75
CA PRO A 91 8.62 14.17 5.35
C PRO A 91 8.28 14.26 6.85
N GLY A 92 9.26 14.64 7.66
CA GLY A 92 9.07 14.73 9.12
C GLY A 92 8.94 13.39 9.84
N GLY A 93 9.35 12.27 9.19
CA GLY A 93 9.30 10.93 9.79
C GLY A 93 8.00 10.18 9.55
N GLY A 94 6.95 10.88 9.13
CA GLY A 94 5.64 10.29 8.82
C GLY A 94 4.96 9.64 10.00
N ASP A 95 3.94 8.85 9.69
CA ASP A 95 3.02 8.28 10.66
C ASP A 95 2.18 7.17 10.06
N ILE A 96 1.18 6.72 10.81
CA ILE A 96 0.16 5.79 10.33
C ILE A 96 -0.73 6.48 9.30
N VAL A 97 -0.63 6.03 8.06
CA VAL A 97 -1.56 6.41 7.00
C VAL A 97 -2.66 5.35 6.91
N ARG A 98 -3.79 5.63 7.50
CA ARG A 98 -4.91 4.69 7.55
C ARG A 98 -5.77 4.71 6.30
N ASN A 99 -5.71 5.78 5.55
CA ASN A 99 -6.45 5.91 4.31
C ASN A 99 -5.63 6.61 3.24
N MET A 100 -5.77 6.14 2.02
CA MET A 100 -5.30 6.79 0.80
C MET A 100 -6.45 6.87 -0.18
N ASP A 101 -6.44 7.92 -1.00
CA ASP A 101 -7.38 8.07 -2.09
C ASP A 101 -6.68 8.68 -3.30
N VAL A 102 -7.36 8.72 -4.43
CA VAL A 102 -6.81 9.18 -5.69
C VAL A 102 -7.59 10.39 -6.17
N THR A 103 -6.88 11.47 -6.47
CA THR A 103 -7.51 12.69 -7.03
C THR A 103 -7.97 12.47 -8.47
N ALA A 104 -8.82 13.35 -8.97
CA ALA A 104 -9.24 13.32 -10.38
C ALA A 104 -8.06 13.40 -11.37
N GLY A 105 -6.94 14.03 -10.98
CA GLY A 105 -5.71 14.08 -11.77
C GLY A 105 -4.80 12.85 -11.62
N GLY A 106 -5.22 11.83 -10.87
CA GLY A 106 -4.47 10.60 -10.68
C GLY A 106 -3.32 10.68 -9.68
N ASN A 107 -3.30 11.71 -8.83
CA ASN A 107 -2.34 11.82 -7.72
C ASN A 107 -2.89 11.20 -6.45
N VAL A 108 -2.02 10.83 -5.52
CA VAL A 108 -2.41 10.18 -4.27
C VAL A 108 -2.51 11.22 -3.15
N VAL A 109 -3.54 11.09 -2.33
CA VAL A 109 -3.70 11.82 -1.07
C VAL A 109 -3.67 10.85 0.11
N THR A 110 -3.11 11.29 1.23
CA THR A 110 -2.94 10.47 2.43
C THR A 110 -3.48 11.18 3.66
N ALA A 111 -4.11 10.42 4.56
CA ALA A 111 -4.52 10.91 5.87
C ALA A 111 -3.53 10.41 6.93
N ASN A 112 -2.69 11.32 7.42
CA ASN A 112 -1.63 11.04 8.39
C ASN A 112 -2.15 11.31 9.81
N SER A 113 -2.72 10.29 10.43
CA SER A 113 -3.64 10.44 11.56
C SER A 113 -3.01 11.01 12.84
N LEU A 114 -1.78 10.60 13.20
CA LEU A 114 -1.16 11.01 14.47
C LEU A 114 -0.47 12.36 14.41
N VAL A 115 -0.14 12.82 13.22
CA VAL A 115 0.57 14.10 13.03
C VAL A 115 -0.35 15.22 12.51
N ASN A 116 -1.66 14.98 12.46
CA ASN A 116 -2.67 15.97 12.05
C ASN A 116 -2.38 16.60 10.68
N GLN A 117 -2.08 15.73 9.69
CA GLN A 117 -1.71 16.17 8.34
C GLN A 117 -2.46 15.40 7.26
N VAL A 118 -2.69 16.07 6.16
CA VAL A 118 -3.06 15.46 4.88
C VAL A 118 -1.86 15.59 3.95
N GLY A 119 -1.43 14.47 3.38
CA GLY A 119 -0.34 14.44 2.41
C GLY A 119 -0.86 14.47 0.97
N PHE A 120 -0.08 15.07 0.08
CA PHE A 120 -0.30 15.05 -1.35
C PHE A 120 0.93 14.50 -2.05
N VAL A 121 0.75 13.45 -2.83
CA VAL A 121 1.80 12.79 -3.61
C VAL A 121 1.55 13.09 -5.08
N GLU A 122 2.34 13.99 -5.64
CA GLU A 122 2.32 14.28 -7.07
C GLU A 122 3.07 13.19 -7.83
N ILE A 123 2.34 12.48 -8.69
CA ILE A 123 2.93 11.43 -9.54
C ILE A 123 3.23 12.04 -10.90
N ARG A 124 4.50 12.14 -11.21
CA ARG A 124 5.02 12.71 -12.46
C ARG A 124 5.37 11.65 -13.49
#